data_aebd44d9b3b82ba5d78302d26b4b6299
#
_entry.id   aebd44d9b3b82ba5d78302d26b4b6299
#
_cell.length_a   1.000
_cell.length_b   1.000
_cell.length_c   1.000
_cell.angle_alpha   90.00
_cell.angle_beta   90.00
_cell.angle_gamma   90.00
#
_symmetry.space_group_name_H-M   'P 1'
#
loop_
_entity.id
_entity.type
_entity.pdbx_description
1 polymer ?
#
loop_
_entity_poly.entity_id
_entity_poly.type
_entity_poly.pdbx_seq_one_letter_code
_entity_poly.pdbx_strand_id
1 'polypeptide(L)'
;MDSQYPYAMISTQVIVAEGAPFYQGQAMAASLARSNIATTVITDSAIFAIMSRVNKVIIGTSAILANGGLKAIAGCRTVALAAKHYSVPLYVCASMIKLSPIYWNGDEDSSCNTFASPQVRMSIDISS
;
A
#
# COMPACT_ATOMS: atom_id res chain seq x y z
N MET A 1 -29.30 -9.15 33.49
CA MET A 1 -28.60 -7.91 33.08
C MET A 1 -28.02 -8.15 31.71
N ASP A 2 -28.82 -7.87 30.72
CA ASP A 2 -28.44 -8.16 29.33
C ASP A 2 -27.76 -6.96 28.74
N SER A 3 -26.45 -6.99 28.68
CA SER A 3 -25.68 -6.01 27.94
C SER A 3 -25.76 -6.34 26.45
N GLN A 4 -26.84 -6.03 25.82
CA GLN A 4 -26.98 -5.97 24.39
C GLN A 4 -26.24 -4.73 23.87
N TYR A 5 -24.95 -4.84 23.65
CA TYR A 5 -24.29 -4.00 22.67
C TYR A 5 -24.48 -4.68 21.32
N PRO A 6 -25.25 -4.11 20.40
CA PRO A 6 -25.24 -4.60 19.04
C PRO A 6 -23.82 -4.32 18.52
N TYR A 7 -23.02 -5.35 18.43
CA TYR A 7 -21.83 -5.29 17.58
C TYR A 7 -22.34 -5.01 16.18
N ALA A 8 -22.35 -3.73 15.81
CA ALA A 8 -22.52 -3.37 14.43
C ALA A 8 -21.44 -4.17 13.68
N MET A 9 -21.85 -5.10 12.84
CA MET A 9 -20.94 -5.80 11.94
C MET A 9 -20.35 -4.73 11.03
N ILE A 10 -19.19 -4.21 11.41
CA ILE A 10 -18.43 -3.28 10.58
C ILE A 10 -17.94 -4.11 9.40
N SER A 11 -18.64 -4.04 8.28
CA SER A 11 -18.17 -4.63 7.04
C SER A 11 -16.98 -3.80 6.57
N THR A 12 -15.79 -4.29 6.84
CA THR A 12 -14.56 -3.69 6.35
C THR A 12 -14.38 -4.08 4.90
N GLN A 13 -14.37 -3.11 4.00
CA GLN A 13 -13.99 -3.29 2.62
C GLN A 13 -12.54 -2.82 2.45
N VAL A 14 -11.71 -3.65 1.84
CA VAL A 14 -10.31 -3.34 1.57
C VAL A 14 -10.12 -3.07 0.08
N ILE A 15 -9.48 -1.95 -0.23
CA ILE A 15 -9.09 -1.60 -1.59
C ILE A 15 -7.56 -1.74 -1.65
N VAL A 16 -7.09 -2.53 -2.59
CA VAL A 16 -5.66 -2.83 -2.76
C VAL A 16 -5.20 -2.26 -4.10
N ALA A 17 -4.16 -1.44 -4.08
CA ALA A 17 -3.47 -1.03 -5.30
C ALA A 17 -2.63 -2.20 -5.84
N GLU A 18 -2.64 -2.41 -7.14
CA GLU A 18 -1.98 -3.57 -7.78
C GLU A 18 -0.48 -3.61 -7.58
N GLY A 19 0.18 -2.44 -7.49
CA GLY A 19 1.62 -2.33 -7.29
C GLY A 19 2.44 -2.75 -8.51
N ALA A 20 2.18 -2.13 -9.67
CA ALA A 20 2.98 -2.37 -10.87
C ALA A 20 4.45 -1.92 -10.64
N PRO A 21 5.46 -2.59 -11.25
CA PRO A 21 5.37 -3.69 -12.20
C PRO A 21 5.34 -5.09 -11.58
N PHE A 22 5.52 -5.23 -10.28
CA PHE A 22 5.63 -6.53 -9.61
C PHE A 22 4.29 -7.12 -9.16
N TYR A 23 3.22 -6.35 -9.18
CA TYR A 23 1.84 -6.76 -8.86
C TYR A 23 1.69 -7.48 -7.51
N GLN A 24 2.47 -7.09 -6.51
CA GLN A 24 2.38 -7.65 -5.16
C GLN A 24 1.02 -7.40 -4.51
N GLY A 25 0.31 -6.36 -4.93
CA GLY A 25 -1.04 -6.07 -4.48
C GLY A 25 -2.03 -7.16 -4.83
N GLN A 26 -1.88 -7.83 -5.97
CA GLN A 26 -2.75 -8.94 -6.36
C GLN A 26 -2.59 -10.14 -5.42
N ALA A 27 -1.35 -10.47 -5.04
CA ALA A 27 -1.08 -11.54 -4.08
C ALA A 27 -1.66 -11.22 -2.69
N MET A 28 -1.56 -9.96 -2.26
CA MET A 28 -2.17 -9.48 -1.02
C MET A 28 -3.69 -9.60 -1.08
N ALA A 29 -4.31 -9.15 -2.17
CA ALA A 29 -5.76 -9.23 -2.35
C ALA A 29 -6.27 -10.67 -2.32
N ALA A 30 -5.56 -11.60 -2.95
CA ALA A 30 -5.89 -13.02 -2.91
C ALA A 30 -5.80 -13.59 -1.48
N SER A 31 -4.83 -13.15 -0.69
CA SER A 31 -4.70 -13.55 0.71
C SER A 31 -5.84 -13.01 1.58
N LEU A 32 -6.22 -11.76 1.39
CA LEU A 32 -7.35 -11.13 2.09
C LEU A 32 -8.69 -11.80 1.74
N ALA A 33 -8.89 -12.12 0.46
CA ALA A 33 -10.10 -12.81 -0.01
C ALA A 33 -10.22 -14.20 0.62
N ARG A 34 -9.11 -14.93 0.78
CA ARG A 34 -9.10 -16.22 1.50
C ARG A 34 -9.49 -16.08 2.98
N SER A 35 -9.27 -14.92 3.55
CA SER A 35 -9.66 -14.58 4.92
C SER A 35 -11.09 -14.03 5.02
N ASN A 36 -11.90 -14.16 3.97
CA ASN A 36 -13.27 -13.65 3.87
C ASN A 36 -13.40 -12.13 4.06
N ILE A 37 -12.37 -11.37 3.67
CA ILE A 37 -12.40 -9.92 3.68
C ILE A 37 -12.78 -9.43 2.28
N ALA A 38 -13.83 -8.61 2.19
CA ALA A 38 -14.24 -8.01 0.93
C ALA A 38 -13.12 -7.13 0.36
N THR A 39 -12.55 -7.55 -0.76
CA THR A 39 -11.34 -6.93 -1.33
C THR A 39 -11.57 -6.56 -2.79
N THR A 40 -11.16 -5.36 -3.14
CA THR A 40 -11.17 -4.85 -4.51
C THR A 40 -9.77 -4.44 -4.92
N VAL A 41 -9.30 -4.91 -6.07
CA VAL A 41 -8.02 -4.50 -6.63
C VAL A 41 -8.25 -3.35 -7.60
N ILE A 42 -7.42 -2.32 -7.50
CA ILE A 42 -7.43 -1.17 -8.40
C ILE A 42 -6.05 -0.99 -9.04
N THR A 43 -6.04 -0.36 -10.20
CA THR A 43 -4.79 0.08 -10.83
C THR A 43 -4.15 1.21 -10.03
N ASP A 44 -2.82 1.34 -10.08
CA ASP A 44 -2.12 2.42 -9.38
C ASP A 44 -2.55 3.81 -9.89
N SER A 45 -2.95 3.92 -11.15
CA SER A 45 -3.47 5.16 -11.74
C SER A 45 -4.82 5.61 -11.15
N ALA A 46 -5.60 4.69 -10.57
CA ALA A 46 -6.90 4.99 -9.98
C ALA A 46 -6.83 5.45 -8.52
N ILE A 47 -5.66 5.44 -7.89
CA ILE A 47 -5.47 5.76 -6.47
C ILE A 47 -6.06 7.12 -6.11
N PHE A 48 -5.75 8.16 -6.88
CA PHE A 48 -6.23 9.51 -6.60
C PHE A 48 -7.75 9.61 -6.70
N ALA A 49 -8.35 8.98 -7.70
CA ALA A 49 -9.79 9.02 -7.92
C ALA A 49 -10.59 8.33 -6.80
N ILE A 50 -10.06 7.23 -6.26
CA ILE A 50 -10.75 6.47 -5.20
C ILE A 50 -10.50 7.02 -3.81
N MET A 51 -9.45 7.81 -3.61
CA MET A 51 -9.01 8.25 -2.28
C MET A 51 -10.08 9.05 -1.53
N SER A 52 -10.96 9.76 -2.21
CA SER A 52 -12.07 10.50 -1.59
C SER A 52 -13.06 9.60 -0.84
N ARG A 53 -13.09 8.30 -1.15
CA ARG A 53 -13.98 7.31 -0.51
C ARG A 53 -13.28 6.48 0.56
N VAL A 54 -11.98 6.68 0.73
CA VAL A 54 -11.15 5.91 1.66
C VAL A 54 -11.17 6.55 3.03
N ASN A 55 -11.35 5.75 4.07
CA ASN A 55 -11.35 6.22 5.46
C ASN A 55 -9.96 6.17 6.09
N LYS A 56 -9.14 5.20 5.70
CA LYS A 56 -7.79 4.97 6.23
C LYS A 56 -6.90 4.41 5.15
N VAL A 57 -5.64 4.81 5.16
CA VAL A 57 -4.60 4.24 4.30
C VAL A 57 -3.59 3.51 5.17
N ILE A 58 -3.24 2.29 4.78
CA ILE A 58 -2.21 1.50 5.45
C ILE A 58 -1.16 1.14 4.42
N ILE A 59 0.09 1.47 4.69
CA ILE A 59 1.24 1.10 3.86
C ILE A 59 2.28 0.35 4.67
N GLY A 60 2.99 -0.54 3.99
CA GLY A 60 4.20 -1.15 4.51
C GLY A 60 5.44 -0.35 4.10
N THR A 61 6.54 -0.59 4.77
CA THR A 61 7.84 -0.04 4.40
C THR A 61 8.93 -1.09 4.52
N SER A 62 9.99 -0.95 3.73
CA SER A 62 11.18 -1.80 3.83
C SER A 62 12.18 -1.24 4.84
N ALA A 63 12.22 0.07 5.03
CA ALA A 63 13.04 0.71 6.06
C ALA A 63 12.43 2.05 6.48
N ILE A 64 12.63 2.40 7.76
CA ILE A 64 12.33 3.71 8.33
C ILE A 64 13.66 4.39 8.60
N LEU A 65 13.89 5.54 7.96
CA LEU A 65 15.15 6.27 8.05
C LEU A 65 15.21 7.13 9.31
N ALA A 66 16.41 7.49 9.73
CA ALA A 66 16.64 8.24 10.98
C ALA A 66 15.99 9.63 10.98
N ASN A 67 15.79 10.25 9.81
CA ASN A 67 15.10 11.53 9.64
C ASN A 67 13.58 11.39 9.45
N GLY A 68 13.00 10.22 9.68
CA GLY A 68 11.58 9.95 9.50
C GLY A 68 11.18 9.60 8.05
N GLY A 69 12.13 9.55 7.11
CA GLY A 69 11.88 9.08 5.75
C GLY A 69 11.53 7.60 5.68
N LEU A 70 10.83 7.20 4.64
CA LEU A 70 10.44 5.81 4.39
C LEU A 70 11.06 5.31 3.10
N LYS A 71 11.65 4.12 3.15
CA LYS A 71 12.00 3.36 1.96
C LYS A 71 10.90 2.35 1.69
N ALA A 72 10.10 2.60 0.67
CA ALA A 72 8.92 1.79 0.34
C ALA A 72 8.89 1.46 -1.15
N ILE A 73 8.00 0.55 -1.52
CA ILE A 73 7.80 0.17 -2.92
C ILE A 73 7.24 1.33 -3.76
N ALA A 74 7.45 1.26 -5.07
CA ALA A 74 6.86 2.20 -6.02
C ALA A 74 5.33 2.29 -5.81
N GLY A 75 4.79 3.50 -5.95
CA GLY A 75 3.37 3.77 -5.70
C GLY A 75 3.05 4.28 -4.29
N CYS A 76 3.83 3.95 -3.27
CA CYS A 76 3.58 4.43 -1.90
C CYS A 76 3.61 5.96 -1.78
N ARG A 77 4.48 6.64 -2.52
CA ARG A 77 4.51 8.11 -2.56
C ARG A 77 3.23 8.68 -3.16
N THR A 78 2.73 8.08 -4.24
CA THR A 78 1.46 8.47 -4.87
C THR A 78 0.29 8.32 -3.89
N VAL A 79 0.23 7.21 -3.19
CA VAL A 79 -0.77 6.96 -2.14
C VAL A 79 -0.68 8.00 -1.03
N ALA A 80 0.54 8.29 -0.54
CA ALA A 80 0.74 9.27 0.52
C ALA A 80 0.34 10.70 0.11
N LEU A 81 0.66 11.12 -1.12
CA LEU A 81 0.27 12.41 -1.66
C LEU A 81 -1.25 12.52 -1.83
N ALA A 82 -1.90 11.47 -2.33
CA ALA A 82 -3.34 11.43 -2.47
C ALA A 82 -4.04 11.48 -1.10
N ALA A 83 -3.55 10.70 -0.12
CA ALA A 83 -4.06 10.70 1.24
C ALA A 83 -3.92 12.09 1.89
N LYS A 84 -2.78 12.75 1.69
CA LYS A 84 -2.57 14.11 2.18
C LYS A 84 -3.55 15.10 1.56
N HIS A 85 -3.78 15.00 0.24
CA HIS A 85 -4.71 15.90 -0.47
C HIS A 85 -6.13 15.79 0.06
N TYR A 86 -6.61 14.58 0.31
CA TYR A 86 -7.96 14.32 0.82
C TYR A 86 -8.06 14.26 2.34
N SER A 87 -6.99 14.58 3.06
CA SER A 87 -6.93 14.54 4.53
C SER A 87 -7.27 13.16 5.11
N VAL A 88 -6.92 12.10 4.40
CA VAL A 88 -7.12 10.72 4.86
C VAL A 88 -5.94 10.31 5.74
N PRO A 89 -6.17 9.75 6.94
CA PRO A 89 -5.10 9.32 7.80
C PRO A 89 -4.32 8.15 7.19
N LEU A 90 -2.99 8.27 7.19
CA LEU A 90 -2.06 7.28 6.67
C LEU A 90 -1.29 6.63 7.83
N TYR A 91 -1.34 5.31 7.87
CA TYR A 91 -0.63 4.50 8.84
C TYR A 91 0.48 3.71 8.18
N VAL A 92 1.65 3.74 8.77
CA VAL A 92 2.81 2.97 8.32
C VAL A 92 3.00 1.78 9.25
N CYS A 93 2.92 0.58 8.70
CA CYS A 93 3.14 -0.65 9.43
C CYS A 93 4.55 -1.17 9.15
N ALA A 94 5.35 -1.28 10.20
CA ALA A 94 6.70 -1.80 10.13
C ALA A 94 7.08 -2.51 11.43
N SER A 95 7.94 -3.52 11.33
CA SER A 95 8.59 -4.10 12.49
C SER A 95 9.77 -3.23 12.93
N MET A 96 10.14 -3.29 14.20
CA MET A 96 11.26 -2.50 14.74
C MET A 96 12.60 -2.80 14.07
N ILE A 97 12.77 -3.98 13.51
CA ILE A 97 13.99 -4.37 12.77
C ILE A 97 14.20 -3.52 11.49
N LYS A 98 13.15 -2.85 11.01
CA LYS A 98 13.21 -1.98 9.84
C LYS A 98 13.65 -0.54 10.14
N LEU A 99 13.91 -0.21 11.41
CA LEU A 99 14.50 1.05 11.80
C LEU A 99 15.96 1.11 11.32
N SER A 100 16.30 2.13 10.57
CA SER A 100 17.64 2.32 10.02
C SER A 100 18.26 3.61 10.55
N PRO A 101 19.55 3.62 10.89
CA PRO A 101 20.27 4.83 11.30
C PRO A 101 20.64 5.74 10.13
N ILE A 102 20.35 5.35 8.91
CA ILE A 102 20.70 6.08 7.67
C ILE A 102 19.77 7.28 7.50
N TYR A 103 20.36 8.42 7.09
CA TYR A 103 19.63 9.62 6.71
C TYR A 103 19.32 9.60 5.20
N TRP A 104 18.18 10.16 4.83
CA TRP A 104 17.86 10.42 3.45
C TRP A 104 18.72 11.57 2.91
N ASN A 105 19.45 11.34 1.83
CA ASN A 105 20.38 12.30 1.23
C ASN A 105 19.85 12.96 -0.05
N GLY A 106 18.57 12.83 -0.33
CA GLY A 106 17.95 13.40 -1.54
C GLY A 106 17.57 12.38 -2.60
N ASP A 107 16.95 12.88 -3.66
CA ASP A 107 16.38 12.04 -4.74
C ASP A 107 17.44 11.42 -5.67
N GLU A 108 18.71 11.78 -5.51
CA GLU A 108 19.81 11.35 -6.38
C GLU A 108 20.39 9.98 -6.00
N ASP A 109 19.94 9.36 -4.91
CA ASP A 109 20.42 8.04 -4.51
C ASP A 109 19.85 6.97 -5.45
N SER A 110 20.62 6.67 -6.51
CA SER A 110 20.29 5.64 -7.50
C SER A 110 20.12 4.23 -6.90
N SER A 111 20.63 4.01 -5.68
CA SER A 111 20.46 2.74 -4.97
C SER A 111 19.01 2.47 -4.57
N CYS A 112 18.18 3.50 -4.51
CA CYS A 112 16.76 3.40 -4.17
C CYS A 112 15.85 3.18 -5.38
N ASN A 113 16.36 3.41 -6.60
CA ASN A 113 15.61 3.32 -7.84
C ASN A 113 16.03 2.10 -8.65
N THR A 114 15.38 0.98 -8.41
CA THR A 114 15.55 -0.22 -9.25
C THR A 114 14.56 -0.18 -10.42
N PHE A 115 15.12 -0.27 -11.63
CA PHE A 115 14.30 -0.36 -12.84
C PHE A 115 13.90 -1.82 -13.08
N ALA A 116 12.61 -2.05 -13.36
CA ALA A 116 12.12 -3.35 -13.77
C ALA A 116 12.05 -3.45 -15.29
N SER A 117 12.37 -4.63 -15.81
CA SER A 117 12.23 -4.89 -17.24
C SER A 117 10.77 -4.82 -17.68
N PRO A 118 10.45 -4.21 -18.83
CA PRO A 118 9.10 -4.22 -19.40
C PRO A 118 8.54 -5.63 -19.64
N GLN A 119 9.40 -6.63 -19.79
CA GLN A 119 9.00 -8.04 -19.99
C GLN A 119 8.23 -8.62 -18.81
N VAL A 120 8.45 -8.14 -17.60
CA VAL A 120 7.68 -8.59 -16.41
C VAL A 120 6.19 -8.32 -16.59
N ARG A 121 5.85 -7.26 -17.33
CA ARG A 121 4.49 -6.87 -17.61
C ARG A 121 3.81 -7.75 -18.66
N MET A 122 4.59 -8.30 -19.60
CA MET A 122 4.09 -9.16 -20.68
C MET A 122 3.87 -10.61 -20.27
N SER A 123 4.62 -11.11 -19.30
CA SER A 123 4.52 -12.51 -18.85
C SER A 123 3.28 -12.79 -17.98
N ILE A 124 2.59 -11.77 -17.49
CA ILE A 124 1.39 -11.92 -16.68
C ILE A 124 0.13 -12.05 -17.55
N ASP A 125 0.15 -11.50 -18.76
CA ASP A 125 -0.99 -11.54 -19.70
C ASP A 125 -1.16 -12.87 -20.45
N ILE A 126 -0.22 -13.82 -20.29
CA ILE A 126 -0.21 -15.09 -21.04
C ILE A 126 -0.79 -16.27 -20.23
N SER A 127 -1.11 -16.06 -18.94
CA SER A 127 -1.61 -17.12 -18.05
C SER A 127 -3.09 -16.97 -17.68
N SER A 128 -3.88 -16.38 -18.55
CA SER A 128 -5.36 -16.41 -18.45
C SER A 128 -5.96 -17.45 -19.36
#